data_529a79848d18523d3488fbc687be0e1a
#
_entry.id   529a79848d18523d3488fbc687be0e1a
#
_cell.length_a   1.000
_cell.length_b   1.000
_cell.length_c   1.000
_cell.angle_alpha   90.00
_cell.angle_beta   90.00
_cell.angle_gamma   90.00
#
_symmetry.space_group_name_H-M   'P 1'
#
loop_
_entity.id
_entity.type
_entity.pdbx_description
1 polymer ?
#
loop_
_entity_poly.entity_id
_entity_poly.type
_entity_poly.pdbx_seq_one_letter_code
_entity_poly.pdbx_strand_id
1 'polypeptide(L)'
;PKIISPVLEEHQVVEDGVKLPIDYSAPNPNGELDNLYLDMNGIVHPCSHPENKPPPENEDEMLLAVFEYTNRVLNMARPRKVLMIAVDGVAPRAKMNQQRARRFRSARDAKLQNEAREQVLREREDYGEVIEESVKNKKTWDSNAITPGTPFMDKLATALRYWTSFKLATDPGWRNLQVIISDATVPGEGEHKIMNFIRSQRADTQYNPNTTH
;
A
#
# COMPACT_ATOMS: atom_id res chain seq x y z
N PRO A 1 -17.28 -19.52 -9.79
CA PRO A 1 -17.82 -18.25 -10.31
C PRO A 1 -17.34 -17.10 -9.44
N LYS A 2 -16.66 -16.13 -10.05
CA LYS A 2 -16.26 -14.91 -9.33
C LYS A 2 -17.48 -13.99 -9.30
N ILE A 3 -17.98 -13.71 -8.12
CA ILE A 3 -18.98 -12.65 -7.93
C ILE A 3 -18.17 -11.35 -7.83
N ILE A 4 -18.24 -10.53 -8.87
CA ILE A 4 -17.66 -9.19 -8.87
C ILE A 4 -18.83 -8.22 -8.78
N SER A 5 -18.85 -7.44 -7.71
CA SER A 5 -19.77 -6.31 -7.56
C SER A 5 -19.02 -5.02 -7.87
N PRO A 6 -19.57 -4.13 -8.71
CA PRO A 6 -18.97 -2.82 -8.92
C PRO A 6 -19.03 -2.00 -7.63
N VAL A 7 -17.92 -1.34 -7.30
CA VAL A 7 -17.84 -0.40 -6.18
C VAL A 7 -18.19 1.00 -6.69
N LEU A 8 -19.10 1.67 -5.99
CA LEU A 8 -19.42 3.07 -6.26
C LEU A 8 -18.36 3.95 -5.62
N GLU A 9 -17.67 4.74 -6.44
CA GLU A 9 -16.77 5.80 -5.96
C GLU A 9 -17.55 7.13 -6.03
N GLU A 10 -17.73 7.77 -4.88
CA GLU A 10 -18.40 9.07 -4.83
C GLU A 10 -17.48 10.16 -5.33
N HIS A 11 -18.03 11.04 -6.14
CA HIS A 11 -17.32 12.22 -6.63
C HIS A 11 -17.81 13.47 -5.91
N GLN A 12 -16.91 14.44 -5.73
CA GLN A 12 -17.26 15.72 -5.14
C GLN A 12 -18.33 16.43 -6.00
N VAL A 13 -19.41 16.85 -5.34
CA VAL A 13 -20.42 17.68 -5.99
C VAL A 13 -19.87 19.09 -6.14
N VAL A 14 -20.14 19.72 -7.27
CA VAL A 14 -19.76 21.11 -7.53
C VAL A 14 -21.04 21.95 -7.44
N GLU A 15 -21.13 22.82 -6.42
CA GLU A 15 -22.18 23.81 -6.28
C GLU A 15 -21.56 25.21 -6.41
N ASP A 16 -22.12 26.04 -7.29
CA ASP A 16 -21.66 27.42 -7.57
C ASP A 16 -20.14 27.52 -7.84
N GLY A 17 -19.57 26.51 -8.50
CA GLY A 17 -18.12 26.45 -8.82
C GLY A 17 -17.24 26.00 -7.65
N VAL A 18 -17.81 25.68 -6.48
CA VAL A 18 -17.11 25.19 -5.30
C VAL A 18 -17.28 23.68 -5.21
N LYS A 19 -16.15 22.95 -5.07
CA LYS A 19 -16.17 21.50 -4.80
C LYS A 19 -16.51 21.26 -3.34
N LEU A 20 -17.66 20.63 -3.07
CA LEU A 20 -18.05 20.25 -1.72
C LEU A 20 -17.28 19.00 -1.28
N PRO A 21 -16.78 18.98 -0.03
CA PRO A 21 -16.15 17.78 0.51
C PRO A 21 -17.18 16.65 0.68
N ILE A 22 -16.77 15.42 0.40
CA ILE A 22 -17.58 14.24 0.67
C ILE A 22 -17.56 13.95 2.17
N ASP A 23 -18.72 13.72 2.76
CA ASP A 23 -18.85 13.30 4.16
C ASP A 23 -18.66 11.78 4.27
N TYR A 24 -17.45 11.35 4.58
CA TYR A 24 -17.14 9.93 4.78
C TYR A 24 -17.66 9.37 6.12
N SER A 25 -18.22 10.18 6.99
CA SER A 25 -18.95 9.71 8.19
C SER A 25 -20.38 9.28 7.88
N ALA A 26 -20.95 9.70 6.75
CA ALA A 26 -22.27 9.31 6.28
C ALA A 26 -22.34 7.81 5.93
N PRO A 27 -23.56 7.23 5.82
CA PRO A 27 -23.74 5.85 5.39
C PRO A 27 -23.00 5.51 4.09
N ASN A 28 -22.43 4.30 4.03
CA ASN A 28 -21.65 3.88 2.88
C ASN A 28 -22.58 3.42 1.74
N PRO A 29 -22.52 4.02 0.53
CA PRO A 29 -23.33 3.60 -0.61
C PRO A 29 -23.01 2.17 -1.09
N ASN A 30 -21.84 1.64 -0.71
CA ASN A 30 -21.41 0.28 -1.01
C ASN A 30 -21.85 -0.75 0.03
N GLY A 31 -22.60 -0.33 1.06
CA GLY A 31 -22.97 -1.16 2.21
C GLY A 31 -22.07 -0.92 3.42
N GLU A 32 -22.61 -1.11 4.61
CA GLU A 32 -21.88 -0.90 5.86
C GLU A 32 -20.86 -2.01 6.11
N LEU A 33 -19.67 -1.61 6.52
CA LEU A 33 -18.54 -2.49 6.86
C LEU A 33 -18.08 -2.20 8.27
N ASP A 34 -17.99 -3.21 9.12
CA ASP A 34 -17.48 -3.05 10.49
C ASP A 34 -15.95 -2.96 10.49
N ASN A 35 -15.28 -3.91 9.85
CA ASN A 35 -13.83 -4.09 9.93
C ASN A 35 -13.21 -4.12 8.53
N LEU A 36 -12.08 -3.44 8.38
CA LEU A 36 -11.24 -3.50 7.18
C LEU A 36 -9.83 -3.98 7.56
N TYR A 37 -9.32 -4.94 6.81
CA TYR A 37 -7.99 -5.50 6.99
C TYR A 37 -7.18 -5.29 5.72
N LEU A 38 -6.02 -4.64 5.84
CA LEU A 38 -5.16 -4.30 4.71
C LEU A 38 -3.83 -5.03 4.82
N ASP A 39 -3.53 -5.85 3.82
CA ASP A 39 -2.16 -6.31 3.56
C ASP A 39 -1.42 -5.21 2.79
N MET A 40 -0.57 -4.49 3.51
CA MET A 40 0.10 -3.31 2.96
C MET A 40 1.10 -3.63 1.86
N ASN A 41 1.65 -4.83 1.81
CA ASN A 41 2.56 -5.20 0.73
C ASN A 41 1.83 -5.22 -0.61
N GLY A 42 0.54 -5.59 -0.64
CA GLY A 42 -0.33 -5.47 -1.80
C GLY A 42 -0.58 -4.03 -2.27
N ILE A 43 -0.32 -3.03 -1.44
CA ILE A 43 -0.44 -1.59 -1.77
C ILE A 43 0.93 -0.99 -2.07
N VAL A 44 1.93 -1.27 -1.24
CA VAL A 44 3.28 -0.67 -1.36
C VAL A 44 3.96 -1.07 -2.68
N HIS A 45 3.88 -2.34 -3.08
CA HIS A 45 4.48 -2.79 -4.33
C HIS A 45 3.90 -2.09 -5.58
N PRO A 46 2.57 -2.02 -5.80
CA PRO A 46 2.02 -1.26 -6.92
C PRO A 46 2.33 0.24 -6.87
N CYS A 47 2.42 0.84 -5.68
CA CYS A 47 2.79 2.24 -5.54
C CYS A 47 4.25 2.50 -5.90
N SER A 48 5.15 1.54 -5.69
CA SER A 48 6.56 1.65 -6.06
C SER A 48 6.80 1.44 -7.57
N HIS A 49 5.96 0.66 -8.24
CA HIS A 49 6.06 0.37 -9.67
C HIS A 49 4.68 0.47 -10.34
N PRO A 50 4.13 1.70 -10.48
CA PRO A 50 2.84 1.88 -11.11
C PRO A 50 2.91 1.59 -12.62
N GLU A 51 1.88 0.90 -13.14
CA GLU A 51 1.83 0.53 -14.56
C GLU A 51 1.53 1.71 -15.49
N ASN A 52 0.73 2.68 -15.02
CA ASN A 52 0.15 3.74 -15.85
C ASN A 52 0.71 5.14 -15.60
N LYS A 53 1.74 5.27 -14.77
CA LYS A 53 2.40 6.55 -14.47
C LYS A 53 3.89 6.33 -14.18
N PRO A 54 4.73 7.37 -14.30
CA PRO A 54 6.12 7.27 -13.91
C PRO A 54 6.26 6.76 -12.45
N PRO A 55 7.29 5.95 -12.16
CA PRO A 55 7.57 5.54 -10.78
C PRO A 55 7.95 6.76 -9.93
N PRO A 56 7.68 6.71 -8.61
CA PRO A 56 8.10 7.75 -7.69
C PRO A 56 9.61 8.03 -7.79
N GLU A 57 10.00 9.29 -7.69
CA GLU A 57 11.41 9.70 -7.78
C GLU A 57 12.18 9.42 -6.50
N ASN A 58 11.47 9.41 -5.37
CA ASN A 58 12.04 9.20 -4.04
C ASN A 58 11.06 8.46 -3.12
N GLU A 59 11.55 8.07 -1.94
CA GLU A 59 10.75 7.35 -0.95
C GLU A 59 9.59 8.16 -0.37
N ASP A 60 9.72 9.49 -0.29
CA ASP A 60 8.65 10.34 0.25
C ASP A 60 7.46 10.40 -0.69
N GLU A 61 7.71 10.53 -2.00
CA GLU A 61 6.65 10.42 -3.01
C GLU A 61 5.98 9.05 -3.01
N MET A 62 6.76 7.99 -2.78
CA MET A 62 6.22 6.64 -2.66
C MET A 62 5.32 6.51 -1.44
N LEU A 63 5.73 7.05 -0.27
CA LEU A 63 4.91 7.06 0.93
C LEU A 63 3.62 7.84 0.72
N LEU A 64 3.68 9.00 0.04
CA LEU A 64 2.49 9.76 -0.32
C LEU A 64 1.55 8.94 -1.21
N ALA A 65 2.07 8.28 -2.24
CA ALA A 65 1.26 7.42 -3.10
C ALA A 65 0.60 6.26 -2.34
N VAL A 66 1.31 5.67 -1.36
CA VAL A 66 0.77 4.63 -0.46
C VAL A 66 -0.38 5.20 0.39
N PHE A 67 -0.21 6.39 0.95
CA PHE A 67 -1.24 7.02 1.77
C PHE A 67 -2.46 7.44 0.96
N GLU A 68 -2.26 8.00 -0.24
CA GLU A 68 -3.36 8.36 -1.14
C GLU A 68 -4.16 7.13 -1.56
N TYR A 69 -3.48 6.06 -1.95
CA TYR A 69 -4.14 4.81 -2.32
C TYR A 69 -4.90 4.20 -1.14
N THR A 70 -4.27 4.12 0.03
CA THR A 70 -4.89 3.61 1.26
C THR A 70 -6.10 4.45 1.65
N ASN A 71 -5.98 5.78 1.59
CA ASN A 71 -7.09 6.69 1.88
C ASN A 71 -8.26 6.49 0.91
N ARG A 72 -7.98 6.29 -0.36
CA ARG A 72 -9.01 5.99 -1.37
C ARG A 72 -9.76 4.70 -1.05
N VAL A 73 -9.03 3.62 -0.70
CA VAL A 73 -9.64 2.35 -0.29
C VAL A 73 -10.53 2.54 0.96
N LEU A 74 -10.03 3.27 1.95
CA LEU A 74 -10.77 3.57 3.17
C LEU A 74 -12.03 4.39 2.90
N ASN A 75 -11.96 5.38 2.02
CA ASN A 75 -13.11 6.20 1.65
C ASN A 75 -14.21 5.39 0.94
N MET A 76 -13.82 4.37 0.17
CA MET A 76 -14.77 3.46 -0.48
C MET A 76 -15.35 2.43 0.50
N ALA A 77 -14.52 1.90 1.40
CA ALA A 77 -14.92 0.84 2.34
C ALA A 77 -15.64 1.40 3.60
N ARG A 78 -15.20 2.54 4.12
CA ARG A 78 -15.71 3.22 5.34
C ARG A 78 -15.88 2.27 6.53
N PRO A 79 -14.81 1.61 7.01
CA PRO A 79 -14.93 0.73 8.15
C PRO A 79 -15.42 1.50 9.38
N ARG A 80 -16.30 0.88 10.18
CA ARG A 80 -16.94 1.56 11.32
C ARG A 80 -16.30 1.23 12.67
N LYS A 81 -15.59 0.10 12.77
CA LYS A 81 -15.04 -0.39 14.05
C LYS A 81 -13.53 -0.55 14.02
N VAL A 82 -13.01 -1.39 13.13
CA VAL A 82 -11.60 -1.75 13.12
C VAL A 82 -10.97 -1.53 11.75
N LEU A 83 -9.81 -0.88 11.75
CA LEU A 83 -8.87 -0.89 10.64
C LEU A 83 -7.58 -1.59 11.10
N MET A 84 -7.26 -2.72 10.49
CA MET A 84 -5.97 -3.36 10.70
C MET A 84 -5.08 -3.17 9.48
N ILE A 85 -3.91 -2.60 9.71
CA ILE A 85 -2.84 -2.42 8.73
C ILE A 85 -1.75 -3.43 9.04
N ALA A 86 -1.58 -4.44 8.19
CA ALA A 86 -0.58 -5.48 8.36
C ALA A 86 0.51 -5.34 7.31
N VAL A 87 1.76 -5.29 7.74
CA VAL A 87 2.96 -5.22 6.90
C VAL A 87 3.73 -6.53 7.06
N ASP A 88 4.26 -7.09 5.99
CA ASP A 88 5.06 -8.31 6.05
C ASP A 88 6.25 -8.15 6.99
N GLY A 89 6.35 -9.07 7.93
CA GLY A 89 7.54 -9.30 8.75
C GLY A 89 8.35 -10.48 8.23
N VAL A 90 9.24 -11.00 9.06
CA VAL A 90 10.06 -12.16 8.70
C VAL A 90 9.16 -13.37 8.43
N ALA A 91 9.30 -13.94 7.22
CA ALA A 91 8.52 -15.09 6.81
C ALA A 91 8.92 -16.38 7.54
N PRO A 92 8.01 -17.36 7.64
CA PRO A 92 8.34 -18.70 8.13
C PRO A 92 9.45 -19.34 7.30
N ARG A 93 10.26 -20.20 7.95
CA ARG A 93 11.42 -20.88 7.30
C ARG A 93 11.06 -21.56 5.98
N ALA A 94 9.90 -22.21 5.91
CA ALA A 94 9.44 -22.89 4.70
C ALA A 94 9.31 -21.95 3.48
N LYS A 95 8.98 -20.67 3.70
CA LYS A 95 8.80 -19.67 2.64
C LYS A 95 10.08 -18.85 2.35
N MET A 96 11.07 -18.90 3.25
CA MET A 96 12.32 -18.13 3.08
C MET A 96 13.06 -18.46 1.79
N ASN A 97 13.15 -19.75 1.42
CA ASN A 97 13.82 -20.15 0.18
C ASN A 97 13.08 -19.65 -1.06
N GLN A 98 11.77 -19.67 -1.07
CA GLN A 98 10.95 -19.13 -2.16
C GLN A 98 11.12 -17.62 -2.30
N GLN A 99 11.09 -16.89 -1.16
CA GLN A 99 11.32 -15.44 -1.15
C GLN A 99 12.74 -15.10 -1.62
N ARG A 100 13.75 -15.87 -1.18
CA ARG A 100 15.14 -15.70 -1.62
C ARG A 100 15.28 -15.87 -3.14
N ALA A 101 14.71 -16.94 -3.70
CA ALA A 101 14.73 -17.19 -5.13
C ALA A 101 14.04 -16.07 -5.92
N ARG A 102 12.91 -15.56 -5.43
CA ARG A 102 12.20 -14.42 -6.05
C ARG A 102 13.05 -13.15 -6.05
N ARG A 103 13.71 -12.83 -4.92
CA ARG A 103 14.59 -11.66 -4.82
C ARG A 103 15.79 -11.74 -5.75
N PHE A 104 16.44 -12.90 -5.87
CA PHE A 104 17.52 -13.10 -6.81
C PHE A 104 17.06 -12.91 -8.25
N ARG A 105 15.87 -13.41 -8.59
CA ARG A 105 15.29 -13.21 -9.92
C ARG A 105 15.02 -11.73 -10.18
N SER A 106 14.35 -11.03 -9.25
CA SER A 106 14.10 -9.59 -9.39
C SER A 106 15.38 -8.77 -9.54
N ALA A 107 16.42 -9.07 -8.78
CA ALA A 107 17.71 -8.39 -8.89
C ALA A 107 18.38 -8.66 -10.27
N ARG A 108 18.30 -9.89 -10.79
CA ARG A 108 18.79 -10.25 -12.12
C ARG A 108 18.01 -9.52 -13.22
N ASP A 109 16.68 -9.51 -13.11
CA ASP A 109 15.81 -8.86 -14.10
C ASP A 109 16.04 -7.34 -14.11
N ALA A 110 16.20 -6.71 -12.94
CA ALA A 110 16.57 -5.30 -12.82
C ALA A 110 17.93 -4.99 -13.46
N LYS A 111 18.92 -5.89 -13.27
CA LYS A 111 20.23 -5.74 -13.92
C LYS A 111 20.12 -5.79 -15.44
N LEU A 112 19.39 -6.77 -15.98
CA LEU A 112 19.17 -6.91 -17.43
C LEU A 112 18.44 -5.69 -18.01
N GLN A 113 17.44 -5.17 -17.31
CA GLN A 113 16.72 -3.96 -17.72
C GLN A 113 17.63 -2.73 -17.74
N ASN A 114 18.50 -2.58 -16.74
CA ASN A 114 19.47 -1.48 -16.70
C ASN A 114 20.50 -1.59 -17.83
N GLU A 115 21.03 -2.79 -18.09
CA GLU A 115 21.96 -3.04 -19.22
C GLU A 115 21.30 -2.72 -20.57
N ALA A 116 20.07 -3.17 -20.79
CA ALA A 116 19.29 -2.87 -21.99
C ALA A 116 19.02 -1.37 -22.15
N ARG A 117 18.69 -0.69 -21.06
CA ARG A 117 18.50 0.77 -21.05
C ARG A 117 19.79 1.51 -21.41
N GLU A 118 20.91 1.14 -20.79
CA GLU A 118 22.20 1.74 -21.10
C GLU A 118 22.59 1.54 -22.57
N GLN A 119 22.30 0.36 -23.14
CA GLN A 119 22.53 0.11 -24.55
C GLN A 119 21.69 1.03 -25.44
N VAL A 120 20.39 1.17 -25.16
CA VAL A 120 19.50 2.07 -25.91
C VAL A 120 19.97 3.54 -25.80
N LEU A 121 20.43 3.97 -24.62
CA LEU A 121 20.94 5.32 -24.43
C LEU A 121 22.21 5.57 -25.27
N ARG A 122 23.14 4.59 -25.31
CA ARG A 122 24.35 4.66 -26.17
C ARG A 122 23.99 4.74 -27.66
N GLU A 123 23.08 3.88 -28.12
CA GLU A 123 22.61 3.87 -29.51
C GLU A 123 22.01 5.24 -29.91
N ARG A 124 21.21 5.86 -29.02
CA ARG A 124 20.65 7.20 -29.27
C ARG A 124 21.74 8.30 -29.31
N GLU A 125 22.76 8.22 -28.47
CA GLU A 125 23.90 9.13 -28.50
C GLU A 125 24.71 8.96 -29.83
N ASP A 126 24.92 7.73 -30.28
CA ASP A 126 25.59 7.43 -31.54
C ASP A 126 24.81 7.98 -32.75
N TYR A 127 23.48 8.05 -32.68
CA TYR A 127 22.62 8.73 -33.66
C TYR A 127 22.61 10.27 -33.54
N GLY A 128 23.39 10.83 -32.59
CA GLY A 128 23.52 12.28 -32.43
C GLY A 128 22.45 12.93 -31.56
N GLU A 129 21.66 12.15 -30.81
CA GLU A 129 20.70 12.72 -29.84
C GLU A 129 21.42 13.20 -28.58
N VAL A 130 21.10 14.43 -28.17
CA VAL A 130 21.56 14.97 -26.87
C VAL A 130 20.65 14.46 -25.78
N ILE A 131 21.16 13.53 -24.95
CA ILE A 131 20.40 12.99 -23.82
C ILE A 131 20.79 13.76 -22.56
N GLU A 132 19.78 14.28 -21.87
CA GLU A 132 19.98 14.99 -20.59
C GLU A 132 20.64 14.09 -19.54
N GLU A 133 21.53 14.67 -18.72
CA GLU A 133 22.20 13.94 -17.65
C GLU A 133 21.22 13.38 -16.60
N SER A 134 20.10 14.06 -16.38
CA SER A 134 19.00 13.61 -15.53
C SER A 134 18.45 12.24 -15.97
N VAL A 135 18.34 12.02 -17.29
CA VAL A 135 17.88 10.77 -17.89
C VAL A 135 18.96 9.69 -17.76
N LYS A 136 20.24 10.03 -17.97
CA LYS A 136 21.35 9.09 -17.85
C LYS A 136 21.53 8.57 -16.43
N ASN A 137 21.40 9.47 -15.45
CA ASN A 137 21.65 9.18 -14.03
C ASN A 137 20.42 8.69 -13.27
N LYS A 138 19.26 8.55 -13.93
CA LYS A 138 18.02 8.09 -13.30
C LYS A 138 18.17 6.65 -12.81
N LYS A 139 18.41 6.46 -11.52
CA LYS A 139 18.43 5.14 -10.87
C LYS A 139 16.99 4.67 -10.65
N THR A 140 16.70 3.47 -11.10
CA THR A 140 15.45 2.80 -10.73
C THR A 140 15.52 2.42 -9.24
N TRP A 141 14.46 2.72 -8.49
CA TRP A 141 14.38 2.34 -7.08
C TRP A 141 14.37 0.81 -6.94
N ASP A 142 15.11 0.30 -5.97
CA ASP A 142 15.21 -1.15 -5.74
C ASP A 142 14.05 -1.64 -4.89
N SER A 143 13.12 -2.40 -5.49
CA SER A 143 11.98 -3.02 -4.79
C SER A 143 12.38 -4.01 -3.68
N ASN A 144 13.64 -4.48 -3.65
CA ASN A 144 14.16 -5.28 -2.54
C ASN A 144 14.23 -4.49 -1.22
N ALA A 145 14.16 -3.16 -1.28
CA ALA A 145 14.00 -2.33 -0.09
C ALA A 145 12.69 -2.63 0.67
N ILE A 146 11.65 -3.14 -0.03
CA ILE A 146 10.43 -3.67 0.60
C ILE A 146 10.73 -5.05 1.21
N THR A 147 11.57 -5.06 2.22
CA THR A 147 12.03 -6.28 2.90
C THR A 147 12.11 -6.00 4.40
N PRO A 148 11.60 -6.89 5.28
CA PRO A 148 11.74 -6.73 6.72
C PRO A 148 13.18 -6.48 7.13
N GLY A 149 13.40 -5.48 7.99
CA GLY A 149 14.71 -5.09 8.50
C GLY A 149 15.48 -4.07 7.64
N THR A 150 14.88 -3.55 6.59
CA THR A 150 15.48 -2.44 5.81
C THR A 150 15.12 -1.06 6.39
N PRO A 151 15.96 -0.02 6.16
CA PRO A 151 15.64 1.35 6.56
C PRO A 151 14.32 1.87 5.99
N PHE A 152 13.98 1.47 4.75
CA PHE A 152 12.71 1.83 4.12
C PHE A 152 11.50 1.29 4.92
N MET A 153 11.55 0.04 5.40
CA MET A 153 10.45 -0.54 6.16
C MET A 153 10.28 0.11 7.53
N ASP A 154 11.36 0.58 8.15
CA ASP A 154 11.30 1.35 9.39
C ASP A 154 10.69 2.74 9.16
N LYS A 155 11.10 3.40 8.07
CA LYS A 155 10.52 4.68 7.62
C LYS A 155 9.02 4.53 7.31
N LEU A 156 8.64 3.48 6.60
CA LEU A 156 7.23 3.17 6.31
C LEU A 156 6.42 2.98 7.59
N ALA A 157 6.93 2.20 8.55
CA ALA A 157 6.26 1.98 9.83
C ALA A 157 6.05 3.28 10.63
N THR A 158 7.07 4.13 10.66
CA THR A 158 7.01 5.44 11.33
C THR A 158 6.01 6.36 10.64
N ALA A 159 6.06 6.42 9.30
CA ALA A 159 5.16 7.24 8.49
C ALA A 159 3.70 6.78 8.60
N LEU A 160 3.43 5.46 8.62
CA LEU A 160 2.09 4.91 8.85
C LEU A 160 1.53 5.31 10.23
N ARG A 161 2.34 5.26 11.29
CA ARG A 161 1.90 5.68 12.63
C ARG A 161 1.57 7.17 12.66
N TYR A 162 2.41 8.00 12.06
CA TYR A 162 2.15 9.45 11.95
C TYR A 162 0.87 9.72 11.17
N TRP A 163 0.75 9.14 9.97
CA TRP A 163 -0.39 9.35 9.10
C TRP A 163 -1.71 8.89 9.75
N THR A 164 -1.74 7.72 10.38
CA THR A 164 -2.95 7.23 11.07
C THR A 164 -3.32 8.12 12.25
N SER A 165 -2.34 8.59 13.03
CA SER A 165 -2.59 9.53 14.14
C SER A 165 -3.16 10.85 13.63
N PHE A 166 -2.61 11.38 12.53
CA PHE A 166 -3.12 12.58 11.87
C PHE A 166 -4.56 12.38 11.39
N LYS A 167 -4.86 11.26 10.73
CA LYS A 167 -6.21 10.95 10.26
C LYS A 167 -7.21 10.81 11.40
N LEU A 168 -6.88 10.12 12.48
CA LEU A 168 -7.73 10.01 13.67
C LEU A 168 -8.04 11.37 14.31
N ALA A 169 -7.11 12.31 14.23
CA ALA A 169 -7.29 13.65 14.79
C ALA A 169 -8.10 14.61 13.88
N THR A 170 -8.03 14.42 12.55
CA THR A 170 -8.52 15.42 11.60
C THR A 170 -9.69 14.97 10.74
N ASP A 171 -9.85 13.65 10.52
CA ASP A 171 -10.84 13.10 9.61
C ASP A 171 -12.06 12.57 10.38
N PRO A 172 -13.26 13.17 10.21
CA PRO A 172 -14.48 12.72 10.90
C PRO A 172 -14.83 11.25 10.65
N GLY A 173 -14.51 10.71 9.46
CA GLY A 173 -14.75 9.31 9.12
C GLY A 173 -13.91 8.33 9.94
N TRP A 174 -12.85 8.82 10.60
CA TRP A 174 -11.95 8.00 11.42
C TRP A 174 -12.20 8.09 12.92
N ARG A 175 -13.05 9.03 13.38
CA ARG A 175 -13.20 9.41 14.80
C ARG A 175 -13.43 8.24 15.74
N ASN A 176 -14.18 7.22 15.30
CA ASN A 176 -14.56 6.07 16.13
C ASN A 176 -13.81 4.78 15.73
N LEU A 177 -12.82 4.90 14.86
CA LEU A 177 -12.13 3.76 14.30
C LEU A 177 -11.01 3.31 15.24
N GLN A 178 -10.98 2.03 15.60
CA GLN A 178 -9.83 1.41 16.25
C GLN A 178 -8.83 1.03 15.19
N VAL A 179 -7.64 1.65 15.21
CA VAL A 179 -6.57 1.36 14.25
C VAL A 179 -5.51 0.47 14.87
N ILE A 180 -5.22 -0.64 14.20
CA ILE A 180 -4.20 -1.60 14.60
C ILE A 180 -3.13 -1.63 13.51
N ILE A 181 -1.87 -1.35 13.88
CA ILE A 181 -0.74 -1.43 12.97
C ILE A 181 0.16 -2.59 13.41
N SER A 182 0.29 -3.59 12.55
CA SER A 182 1.25 -4.68 12.71
C SER A 182 2.35 -4.52 11.68
N ASP A 183 3.44 -3.88 12.07
CA ASP A 183 4.56 -3.55 11.19
C ASP A 183 5.52 -4.73 10.93
N ALA A 184 6.60 -4.48 10.19
CA ALA A 184 7.59 -5.49 9.80
C ALA A 184 8.41 -6.07 10.96
N THR A 185 8.35 -5.47 12.17
CA THR A 185 9.03 -6.01 13.38
C THR A 185 8.32 -7.23 13.94
N VAL A 186 7.00 -7.35 13.68
CA VAL A 186 6.22 -8.52 14.07
C VAL A 186 6.41 -9.62 13.02
N PRO A 187 6.89 -10.82 13.38
CA PRO A 187 7.10 -11.92 12.44
C PRO A 187 5.79 -12.37 11.76
N GLY A 188 5.90 -12.87 10.54
CA GLY A 188 4.79 -13.39 9.75
C GLY A 188 4.39 -12.47 8.61
N GLU A 189 3.73 -13.03 7.62
CA GLU A 189 3.19 -12.30 6.46
C GLU A 189 1.90 -11.58 6.83
N GLY A 190 1.61 -10.47 6.14
CA GLY A 190 0.45 -9.63 6.40
C GLY A 190 -0.86 -10.43 6.45
N GLU A 191 -1.08 -11.29 5.46
CA GLU A 191 -2.27 -12.16 5.40
C GLU A 191 -2.39 -13.08 6.63
N HIS A 192 -1.28 -13.65 7.11
CA HIS A 192 -1.28 -14.53 8.28
C HIS A 192 -1.54 -13.76 9.57
N LYS A 193 -1.00 -12.54 9.69
CA LYS A 193 -1.27 -11.65 10.83
C LYS A 193 -2.76 -11.30 10.91
N ILE A 194 -3.37 -10.97 9.78
CA ILE A 194 -4.81 -10.70 9.66
C ILE A 194 -5.62 -11.92 10.07
N MET A 195 -5.31 -13.09 9.52
CA MET A 195 -6.02 -14.33 9.85
C MET A 195 -5.90 -14.71 11.32
N ASN A 196 -4.73 -14.51 11.93
CA ASN A 196 -4.53 -14.76 13.34
C ASN A 196 -5.32 -13.78 14.21
N PHE A 197 -5.37 -12.51 13.83
CA PHE A 197 -6.19 -11.52 14.50
C PHE A 197 -7.69 -11.90 14.43
N ILE A 198 -8.21 -12.22 13.26
CA ILE A 198 -9.62 -12.64 13.10
C ILE A 198 -9.92 -13.89 13.95
N ARG A 199 -9.03 -14.88 13.95
CA ARG A 199 -9.19 -16.08 14.77
C ARG A 199 -9.22 -15.74 16.28
N SER A 200 -8.35 -14.85 16.75
CA SER A 200 -8.33 -14.44 18.15
C SER A 200 -9.62 -13.70 18.52
N GLN A 201 -10.12 -12.83 17.64
CA GLN A 201 -11.40 -12.13 17.88
C GLN A 201 -12.56 -13.13 17.93
N ARG A 202 -12.60 -14.11 17.04
CA ARG A 202 -13.65 -15.15 17.02
C ARG A 202 -13.63 -16.09 18.23
N ALA A 203 -12.49 -16.20 18.90
CA ALA A 203 -12.37 -16.99 20.15
C ALA A 203 -12.90 -16.22 21.38
N ASP A 204 -13.13 -14.92 21.26
CA ASP A 204 -13.74 -14.11 22.33
C ASP A 204 -15.22 -14.46 22.48
N THR A 205 -15.64 -14.70 23.73
CA THR A 205 -17.04 -15.01 24.07
C THR A 205 -18.01 -13.85 23.78
N GLN A 206 -17.48 -12.63 23.65
CA GLN A 206 -18.25 -11.43 23.31
C GLN A 206 -18.26 -11.13 21.80
N TYR A 207 -17.62 -11.97 20.99
CA TYR A 207 -17.58 -11.75 19.53
C TYR A 207 -18.99 -11.80 18.92
N ASN A 208 -19.31 -10.75 18.16
CA ASN A 208 -20.55 -10.73 17.39
C ASN A 208 -20.36 -11.45 16.04
N PRO A 209 -21.04 -12.61 15.81
CA PRO A 209 -20.91 -13.37 14.57
C PRO A 209 -21.45 -12.64 13.33
N ASN A 210 -22.23 -11.57 13.50
CA ASN A 210 -22.76 -10.74 12.41
C ASN A 210 -21.83 -9.58 12.03
N THR A 211 -20.61 -9.52 12.59
CA THR A 211 -19.60 -8.53 12.22
C THR A 211 -19.22 -8.70 10.74
N THR A 212 -19.30 -7.62 9.97
CA THR A 212 -18.92 -7.58 8.54
C THR A 212 -17.42 -7.29 8.40
N HIS A 213 -16.75 -8.03 7.51
CA HIS A 213 -15.30 -7.95 7.27
C HIS A 213 -15.00 -7.71 5.81
#